data_606a4ea35b52a0716faede1e7893f194
#
_entry.id   606a4ea35b52a0716faede1e7893f194
#
_cell.length_a   1.000
_cell.length_b   1.000
_cell.length_c   1.000
_cell.angle_alpha   90.00
_cell.angle_beta   90.00
_cell.angle_gamma   90.00
#
_symmetry.space_group_name_H-M   'P 1'
#
loop_
_entity.id
_entity.type
_entity.pdbx_description
1 polymer ?
#
loop_
_entity_poly.entity_id
_entity_poly.type
_entity_poly.pdbx_seq_one_letter_code
_entity_poly.pdbx_strand_id
1 'polypeptide(L)'
;MAMQVSWQNGRCEPNHKAVLMILGMRALSIMGLAAVLATPALGQSTAPVVNPTRDSSHEKSSLIVTTDYIIGPEDVLDITVWKNLDLSKTVQVRPDGKISLPLIGDVAAVSRTSAQLTEEISTRLKSYMENPTVSIVVKEVNSYAIFVLGEVAKPGRYPLKSKTTLLQAITLASGLTSVASRNKIVIFRFAKDGEPLMKIKASYDDIVLRDGTGQNIELKPGDTIVVPSESMVVIPGQ
;
A
#
# COMPACT_ATOMS: atom_id res chain seq x y z
N MET A 1 -40.63 -17.69 -5.00
CA MET A 1 -40.88 -18.43 -3.76
C MET A 1 -40.53 -17.52 -2.61
N ALA A 2 -41.52 -16.86 -1.99
CA ALA A 2 -41.34 -15.79 -1.04
C ALA A 2 -41.03 -16.37 0.35
N MET A 3 -39.97 -15.88 0.99
CA MET A 3 -39.58 -16.23 2.35
C MET A 3 -40.41 -15.38 3.32
N GLN A 4 -41.37 -15.97 4.01
CA GLN A 4 -42.10 -15.32 5.09
C GLN A 4 -41.21 -15.29 6.34
N VAL A 5 -40.93 -14.08 6.80
CA VAL A 5 -40.23 -13.83 8.08
C VAL A 5 -41.28 -13.51 9.12
N SER A 6 -41.43 -14.35 10.12
CA SER A 6 -42.29 -14.14 11.29
C SER A 6 -41.49 -13.47 12.41
N TRP A 7 -41.95 -12.34 12.92
CA TRP A 7 -41.38 -11.63 14.08
C TRP A 7 -42.07 -12.07 15.35
N GLN A 8 -41.35 -12.68 16.26
CA GLN A 8 -41.73 -12.81 17.67
C GLN A 8 -40.54 -12.48 18.57
N ASN A 9 -40.75 -11.54 19.46
CA ASN A 9 -39.85 -11.19 20.59
C ASN A 9 -38.42 -10.69 20.27
N GLY A 10 -38.22 -9.87 19.27
CA GLY A 10 -37.02 -9.01 19.19
C GLY A 10 -35.66 -9.69 19.06
N ARG A 11 -35.60 -10.99 18.68
CA ARG A 11 -34.36 -11.69 18.38
C ARG A 11 -34.49 -12.53 17.11
N CYS A 12 -33.58 -12.36 16.18
CA CYS A 12 -33.42 -13.24 15.03
C CYS A 12 -32.63 -14.47 15.44
N GLU A 13 -33.31 -15.62 15.58
CA GLU A 13 -32.61 -16.92 15.65
C GLU A 13 -32.70 -17.64 14.30
N PRO A 14 -31.57 -18.11 13.73
CA PRO A 14 -31.61 -18.93 12.53
C PRO A 14 -32.11 -20.34 12.86
N ASN A 15 -33.11 -20.78 12.12
CA ASN A 15 -33.77 -22.08 12.26
C ASN A 15 -32.79 -23.21 11.85
N HIS A 16 -32.22 -23.90 12.85
CA HIS A 16 -31.24 -25.00 12.70
C HIS A 16 -31.78 -26.31 12.07
N LYS A 17 -33.04 -26.36 11.64
CA LYS A 17 -33.63 -27.59 11.06
C LYS A 17 -33.49 -27.72 9.55
N ALA A 18 -32.97 -26.72 8.84
CA ALA A 18 -32.81 -26.76 7.37
C ALA A 18 -31.40 -27.15 6.88
N VAL A 19 -30.42 -27.33 7.77
CA VAL A 19 -29.02 -27.61 7.39
C VAL A 19 -28.65 -29.09 7.40
N LEU A 20 -29.55 -29.97 7.90
CA LEU A 20 -29.25 -31.39 8.05
C LEU A 20 -29.73 -32.30 6.90
N MET A 21 -30.16 -31.75 5.76
CA MET A 21 -30.73 -32.54 4.65
C MET A 21 -29.95 -32.51 3.34
N ILE A 22 -28.71 -32.00 3.31
CA ILE A 22 -27.87 -31.96 2.09
C ILE A 22 -26.54 -32.75 2.22
N LEU A 23 -26.38 -33.54 3.27
CA LEU A 23 -25.21 -34.42 3.45
C LEU A 23 -25.59 -35.88 3.44
N GLY A 24 -26.16 -36.35 2.37
CA GLY A 24 -26.46 -37.78 2.25
C GLY A 24 -26.87 -38.16 0.85
N MET A 25 -25.92 -38.28 -0.08
CA MET A 25 -26.03 -39.15 -1.26
C MET A 25 -24.85 -38.92 -2.19
N ARG A 26 -23.86 -39.79 -2.11
CA ARG A 26 -23.07 -40.30 -3.22
C ARG A 26 -21.91 -41.14 -2.70
N ALA A 27 -22.25 -42.31 -2.28
CA ALA A 27 -21.35 -43.47 -2.32
C ALA A 27 -22.13 -44.57 -3.02
N LEU A 28 -21.69 -44.97 -4.17
CA LEU A 28 -21.69 -46.38 -4.60
C LEU A 28 -21.13 -46.53 -6.01
N SER A 29 -20.15 -47.42 -6.06
CA SER A 29 -19.88 -48.39 -7.13
C SER A 29 -19.23 -47.84 -8.42
N ILE A 30 -18.12 -48.41 -8.89
CA ILE A 30 -18.04 -49.79 -9.46
C ILE A 30 -16.55 -50.17 -9.61
N MET A 31 -16.24 -51.34 -9.15
CA MET A 31 -15.17 -52.27 -9.44
C MET A 31 -15.23 -52.75 -10.91
N GLY A 32 -14.10 -53.03 -11.56
CA GLY A 32 -13.98 -53.73 -12.82
C GLY A 32 -12.57 -53.51 -13.38
N LEU A 33 -11.59 -54.32 -13.10
CA LEU A 33 -11.11 -55.61 -13.57
C LEU A 33 -10.77 -55.67 -15.06
N ALA A 34 -9.52 -56.05 -15.31
CA ALA A 34 -8.87 -56.77 -16.42
C ALA A 34 -7.69 -56.00 -17.01
N ALA A 35 -6.47 -56.39 -16.75
CA ALA A 35 -5.53 -57.38 -17.22
C ALA A 35 -5.50 -57.51 -18.77
N VAL A 36 -4.29 -57.38 -19.34
CA VAL A 36 -3.66 -58.32 -20.26
C VAL A 36 -2.55 -57.64 -21.13
N LEU A 37 -1.31 -58.06 -20.83
CA LEU A 37 -0.21 -58.54 -21.69
C LEU A 37 0.37 -57.66 -22.81
N ALA A 38 1.68 -57.30 -22.66
CA ALA A 38 2.84 -57.77 -23.42
C ALA A 38 2.87 -57.31 -24.88
N THR A 39 3.96 -56.72 -25.44
CA THR A 39 5.34 -57.17 -25.57
C THR A 39 6.16 -56.08 -26.30
N PRO A 40 7.50 -56.18 -26.44
CA PRO A 40 8.39 -55.09 -26.73
C PRO A 40 8.68 -54.98 -28.23
N ALA A 41 8.97 -53.77 -28.70
CA ALA A 41 9.64 -53.54 -29.96
C ALA A 41 10.78 -52.54 -29.79
N LEU A 42 11.98 -53.00 -29.93
CA LEU A 42 13.21 -52.27 -30.11
C LEU A 42 13.08 -51.36 -31.32
N GLY A 43 13.27 -50.10 -31.12
CA GLY A 43 13.43 -49.08 -32.16
C GLY A 43 14.39 -48.04 -31.70
N GLN A 44 15.71 -48.26 -31.88
CA GLN A 44 16.74 -47.24 -31.74
C GLN A 44 16.55 -46.23 -32.88
N SER A 45 16.06 -45.05 -32.58
CA SER A 45 16.16 -43.90 -33.49
C SER A 45 17.12 -42.89 -32.85
N THR A 46 18.30 -42.87 -33.44
CA THR A 46 19.33 -41.85 -33.21
C THR A 46 18.81 -40.51 -33.69
N ALA A 47 18.33 -39.66 -32.80
CA ALA A 47 18.10 -38.27 -33.10
C ALA A 47 19.41 -37.47 -32.88
N PRO A 48 19.74 -36.51 -33.74
CA PRO A 48 20.96 -35.72 -33.60
C PRO A 48 20.86 -34.80 -32.38
N VAL A 49 21.93 -34.82 -31.60
CA VAL A 49 22.18 -33.90 -30.50
C VAL A 49 22.30 -32.48 -31.09
N VAL A 50 21.23 -31.71 -31.06
CA VAL A 50 21.29 -30.28 -31.29
C VAL A 50 21.72 -29.65 -29.97
N ASN A 51 22.98 -29.24 -29.91
CA ASN A 51 23.44 -28.34 -28.83
C ASN A 51 22.63 -27.06 -28.89
N PRO A 52 21.90 -26.68 -27.83
CA PRO A 52 21.39 -25.33 -27.76
C PRO A 52 22.58 -24.41 -27.52
N THR A 53 23.00 -23.72 -28.58
CA THR A 53 23.80 -22.51 -28.46
C THR A 53 23.12 -21.62 -27.43
N ARG A 54 23.76 -21.45 -26.29
CA ARG A 54 23.38 -20.46 -25.30
C ARG A 54 23.58 -19.09 -25.94
N ASP A 55 22.56 -18.61 -26.63
CA ASP A 55 22.38 -17.19 -26.84
C ASP A 55 22.18 -16.56 -25.47
N SER A 56 23.26 -16.02 -24.95
CA SER A 56 23.24 -15.11 -23.83
C SER A 56 22.72 -13.75 -24.32
N SER A 57 21.46 -13.73 -24.73
CA SER A 57 20.70 -12.51 -24.73
C SER A 57 20.58 -12.11 -23.25
N HIS A 58 21.40 -11.17 -22.84
CA HIS A 58 21.17 -10.39 -21.63
C HIS A 58 19.74 -9.85 -21.71
N GLU A 59 18.84 -10.60 -21.16
CA GLU A 59 17.54 -10.12 -20.79
C GLU A 59 17.80 -8.92 -19.89
N LYS A 60 17.69 -7.75 -20.49
CA LYS A 60 17.66 -6.47 -19.81
C LYS A 60 16.52 -6.60 -18.82
N SER A 61 16.84 -7.07 -17.60
CA SER A 61 15.95 -7.05 -16.47
C SER A 61 15.36 -5.64 -16.46
N SER A 62 14.10 -5.54 -16.85
CA SER A 62 13.38 -4.30 -16.72
C SER A 62 13.43 -3.98 -15.22
N LEU A 63 14.24 -3.00 -14.90
CA LEU A 63 14.27 -2.42 -13.55
C LEU A 63 12.83 -2.07 -13.26
N ILE A 64 12.16 -2.91 -12.49
CA ILE A 64 10.95 -2.50 -11.78
C ILE A 64 11.45 -1.35 -10.92
N VAL A 65 11.18 -0.13 -11.36
CA VAL A 65 11.41 1.08 -10.56
C VAL A 65 10.40 0.97 -9.42
N THR A 66 10.74 0.19 -8.43
CA THR A 66 10.14 0.32 -7.11
C THR A 66 10.54 1.72 -6.67
N THR A 67 9.59 2.63 -6.61
CA THR A 67 9.83 3.95 -6.02
C THR A 67 10.19 3.70 -4.56
N ASP A 68 11.49 3.74 -4.27
CA ASP A 68 12.00 3.57 -2.92
C ASP A 68 11.38 4.63 -2.02
N TYR A 69 11.06 4.24 -0.81
CA TYR A 69 10.57 5.16 0.21
C TYR A 69 11.60 6.27 0.46
N ILE A 70 11.16 7.50 0.39
CA ILE A 70 11.98 8.67 0.70
C ILE A 70 11.65 9.14 2.11
N ILE A 71 12.66 9.14 2.97
CA ILE A 71 12.55 9.55 4.37
C ILE A 71 12.14 11.02 4.45
N GLY A 72 11.17 11.29 5.31
CA GLY A 72 10.68 12.63 5.59
C GLY A 72 10.81 13.05 7.05
N PRO A 73 10.44 14.30 7.39
CA PRO A 73 10.41 14.77 8.77
C PRO A 73 9.43 13.94 9.62
N GLU A 74 9.69 13.82 10.90
CA GLU A 74 8.89 13.07 11.90
C GLU A 74 8.89 11.55 11.74
N ASP A 75 9.52 10.97 10.70
CA ASP A 75 9.67 9.53 10.58
C ASP A 75 10.52 8.95 11.71
N VAL A 76 10.19 7.74 12.15
CA VAL A 76 10.95 7.04 13.14
C VAL A 76 11.79 5.95 12.47
N LEU A 77 13.10 6.05 12.62
CA LEU A 77 14.09 5.15 12.05
C LEU A 77 14.69 4.28 13.14
N ASP A 78 14.83 3.00 12.90
CA ASP A 78 15.58 2.08 13.74
C ASP A 78 16.92 1.79 13.06
N ILE A 79 17.98 2.28 13.67
CA ILE A 79 19.35 2.20 13.15
C ILE A 79 20.10 1.19 13.98
N THR A 80 20.53 0.11 13.34
CA THR A 80 21.29 -0.96 13.96
C THR A 80 22.71 -0.99 13.41
N VAL A 81 23.70 -0.90 14.29
CA VAL A 81 25.12 -1.08 13.95
C VAL A 81 25.55 -2.45 14.46
N TRP A 82 25.96 -3.34 13.54
CA TRP A 82 26.33 -4.72 13.86
C TRP A 82 27.43 -4.77 14.90
N LYS A 83 27.25 -5.59 15.94
CA LYS A 83 28.16 -5.76 17.09
C LYS A 83 28.35 -4.51 17.96
N ASN A 84 27.58 -3.43 17.78
CA ASN A 84 27.71 -2.21 18.57
C ASN A 84 26.31 -1.74 19.02
N LEU A 85 25.86 -2.27 20.15
CA LEU A 85 24.55 -1.92 20.72
C LEU A 85 24.49 -0.45 21.18
N ASP A 86 25.59 0.11 21.62
CA ASP A 86 25.66 1.50 22.09
C ASP A 86 25.43 2.52 20.96
N LEU A 87 25.70 2.12 19.72
CA LEU A 87 25.48 2.92 18.52
C LEU A 87 24.14 2.62 17.86
N SER A 88 23.50 1.50 18.24
CA SER A 88 22.20 1.11 17.72
C SER A 88 21.11 1.88 18.46
N LYS A 89 20.26 2.62 17.71
CA LYS A 89 19.26 3.50 18.31
C LYS A 89 18.05 3.67 17.42
N THR A 90 16.87 3.73 18.04
CA THR A 90 15.68 4.28 17.40
C THR A 90 15.73 5.80 17.50
N VAL A 91 15.68 6.48 16.37
CA VAL A 91 15.73 7.94 16.27
C VAL A 91 14.59 8.50 15.45
N GLN A 92 14.07 9.64 15.83
CA GLN A 92 13.09 10.38 15.04
C GLN A 92 13.81 11.41 14.18
N VAL A 93 13.37 11.53 12.92
CA VAL A 93 13.83 12.58 12.01
C VAL A 93 13.30 13.92 12.49
N ARG A 94 14.18 14.84 12.80
CA ARG A 94 13.86 16.17 13.30
C ARG A 94 13.17 17.01 12.20
N PRO A 95 12.42 18.07 12.57
CA PRO A 95 11.82 18.98 11.58
C PRO A 95 12.84 19.64 10.64
N ASP A 96 14.11 19.80 11.09
CA ASP A 96 15.22 20.31 10.25
C ASP A 96 15.75 19.25 9.26
N GLY A 97 15.16 18.07 9.24
CA GLY A 97 15.50 16.99 8.33
C GLY A 97 16.72 16.17 8.72
N LYS A 98 17.22 16.32 9.93
CA LYS A 98 18.40 15.60 10.42
C LYS A 98 18.07 14.58 11.50
N ILE A 99 18.94 13.61 11.65
CA ILE A 99 18.99 12.68 12.78
C ILE A 99 20.30 12.87 13.52
N SER A 100 20.29 12.65 14.84
CA SER A 100 21.50 12.76 15.68
C SER A 100 21.91 11.37 16.17
N LEU A 101 23.13 10.99 15.87
CA LEU A 101 23.71 9.70 16.25
C LEU A 101 24.97 9.88 17.10
N PRO A 102 25.26 8.94 18.01
CA PRO A 102 26.50 8.95 18.74
C PRO A 102 27.71 8.93 17.80
N LEU A 103 28.82 9.51 18.19
CA LEU A 103 30.09 9.64 17.48
C LEU A 103 30.07 10.52 16.22
N ILE A 104 29.07 10.37 15.34
CA ILE A 104 29.03 11.04 14.04
C ILE A 104 28.16 12.31 14.03
N GLY A 105 27.45 12.58 15.15
CA GLY A 105 26.62 13.78 15.28
C GLY A 105 25.41 13.83 14.35
N ASP A 106 25.16 15.00 13.78
CA ASP A 106 23.99 15.24 12.92
C ASP A 106 24.24 14.76 11.49
N VAL A 107 23.28 13.98 10.99
CA VAL A 107 23.25 13.44 9.61
C VAL A 107 21.96 13.85 8.94
N ALA A 108 22.01 14.37 7.71
CA ALA A 108 20.83 14.69 6.93
C ALA A 108 20.13 13.38 6.52
N ALA A 109 18.85 13.23 6.87
CA ALA A 109 18.06 12.04 6.57
C ALA A 109 16.95 12.32 5.55
N VAL A 110 16.37 13.52 5.54
CA VAL A 110 15.27 13.90 4.64
C VAL A 110 15.71 13.87 3.18
N SER A 111 14.78 13.48 2.30
CA SER A 111 14.97 13.33 0.84
C SER A 111 15.97 12.23 0.45
N ARG A 112 16.30 11.33 1.36
CA ARG A 112 17.13 10.15 1.11
C ARG A 112 16.33 8.86 1.25
N THR A 113 16.78 7.83 0.57
CA THR A 113 16.30 6.47 0.82
C THR A 113 17.03 5.85 2.02
N SER A 114 16.48 4.77 2.58
CA SER A 114 17.16 4.03 3.66
C SER A 114 18.54 3.54 3.23
N ALA A 115 18.70 3.12 1.97
CA ALA A 115 19.96 2.66 1.42
C ALA A 115 21.01 3.78 1.37
N GLN A 116 20.64 4.96 0.85
CA GLN A 116 21.52 6.13 0.79
C GLN A 116 21.95 6.61 2.19
N LEU A 117 21.02 6.60 3.15
CA LEU A 117 21.30 6.98 4.52
C LEU A 117 22.23 5.95 5.20
N THR A 118 22.03 4.65 4.92
CA THR A 118 22.93 3.58 5.39
C THR A 118 24.37 3.77 4.93
N GLU A 119 24.55 4.10 3.64
CA GLU A 119 25.87 4.35 3.06
C GLU A 119 26.57 5.57 3.69
N GLU A 120 25.82 6.66 3.86
CA GLU A 120 26.33 7.88 4.50
C GLU A 120 26.78 7.62 5.94
N ILE A 121 25.94 6.95 6.74
CA ILE A 121 26.28 6.63 8.15
C ILE A 121 27.46 5.67 8.20
N SER A 122 27.49 4.64 7.36
CA SER A 122 28.61 3.71 7.28
C SER A 122 29.93 4.43 6.94
N THR A 123 29.88 5.36 6.01
CA THR A 123 31.05 6.14 5.60
C THR A 123 31.58 6.99 6.75
N ARG A 124 30.70 7.65 7.51
CA ARG A 124 31.12 8.47 8.66
C ARG A 124 31.64 7.64 9.81
N LEU A 125 31.06 6.45 10.06
CA LEU A 125 31.50 5.54 11.10
C LEU A 125 32.89 4.92 10.84
N LYS A 126 33.35 4.84 9.58
CA LYS A 126 34.70 4.34 9.24
C LYS A 126 35.83 5.10 9.92
N SER A 127 35.61 6.35 10.34
CA SER A 127 36.58 7.14 11.10
C SER A 127 36.73 6.66 12.54
N TYR A 128 35.81 5.85 13.06
CA TYR A 128 35.75 5.41 14.44
C TYR A 128 35.85 3.89 14.59
N MET A 129 35.57 3.12 13.54
CA MET A 129 35.62 1.67 13.56
C MET A 129 35.93 1.07 12.18
N GLU A 130 36.53 -0.12 12.19
CA GLU A 130 36.80 -0.88 10.97
C GLU A 130 35.51 -1.58 10.47
N ASN A 131 35.22 -1.43 9.19
CA ASN A 131 34.11 -2.13 8.47
C ASN A 131 32.73 -2.06 9.18
N PRO A 132 32.18 -0.86 9.44
CA PRO A 132 30.86 -0.72 10.07
C PRO A 132 29.79 -1.29 9.16
N THR A 133 29.02 -2.25 9.68
CA THR A 133 27.82 -2.77 9.01
C THR A 133 26.60 -2.12 9.65
N VAL A 134 25.91 -1.27 8.90
CA VAL A 134 24.74 -0.51 9.35
C VAL A 134 23.49 -1.01 8.64
N SER A 135 22.41 -1.16 9.37
CA SER A 135 21.07 -1.44 8.83
C SER A 135 20.10 -0.37 9.32
N ILE A 136 19.26 0.13 8.43
CA ILE A 136 18.23 1.13 8.74
C ILE A 136 16.87 0.62 8.33
N VAL A 137 15.96 0.57 9.30
CA VAL A 137 14.57 0.18 9.10
C VAL A 137 13.68 1.37 9.45
N VAL A 138 12.74 1.73 8.58
CA VAL A 138 11.72 2.74 8.88
C VAL A 138 10.66 2.06 9.75
N LYS A 139 10.64 2.42 11.04
CA LYS A 139 9.73 1.85 12.02
C LYS A 139 8.34 2.49 11.95
N GLU A 140 8.31 3.81 11.80
CA GLU A 140 7.05 4.57 11.66
C GLU A 140 7.19 5.59 10.53
N VAL A 141 6.19 5.58 9.65
CA VAL A 141 6.06 6.51 8.53
C VAL A 141 5.12 7.63 8.94
N ASN A 142 5.66 8.73 9.46
CA ASN A 142 4.88 9.87 9.91
C ASN A 142 4.88 11.03 8.92
N SER A 143 5.86 11.10 8.04
CA SER A 143 5.98 12.14 7.01
C SER A 143 4.95 11.99 5.89
N TYR A 144 4.46 10.77 5.65
CA TYR A 144 3.47 10.48 4.62
C TYR A 144 2.07 10.55 5.21
N ALA A 145 1.46 11.73 5.19
CA ALA A 145 0.10 11.94 5.67
C ALA A 145 -0.70 12.82 4.72
N ILE A 146 -2.02 12.66 4.75
CA ILE A 146 -2.99 13.52 4.10
C ILE A 146 -3.90 14.16 5.14
N PHE A 147 -4.55 15.23 4.77
CA PHE A 147 -5.53 15.93 5.58
C PHE A 147 -6.90 15.83 4.93
N VAL A 148 -7.91 15.44 5.70
CA VAL A 148 -9.30 15.36 5.22
C VAL A 148 -10.14 16.32 6.05
N LEU A 149 -10.80 17.25 5.39
CA LEU A 149 -11.58 18.34 5.99
C LEU A 149 -12.98 18.41 5.38
N GLY A 150 -13.91 18.99 6.13
CA GLY A 150 -15.28 19.25 5.70
C GLY A 150 -16.23 18.11 6.03
N GLU A 151 -17.18 17.84 5.13
CA GLU A 151 -18.31 16.95 5.33
C GLU A 151 -17.96 15.47 5.18
N VAL A 152 -17.07 15.00 6.05
CA VAL A 152 -16.73 13.59 6.26
C VAL A 152 -17.07 13.19 7.69
N ALA A 153 -17.31 11.90 7.94
CA ALA A 153 -17.70 11.45 9.27
C ALA A 153 -16.60 11.71 10.32
N LYS A 154 -15.33 11.61 9.93
CA LYS A 154 -14.17 11.87 10.79
C LYS A 154 -13.14 12.72 10.05
N PRO A 155 -13.22 14.07 10.14
CA PRO A 155 -12.16 14.92 9.60
C PRO A 155 -10.88 14.77 10.42
N GLY A 156 -9.72 14.90 9.77
CA GLY A 156 -8.43 14.78 10.47
C GLY A 156 -7.24 14.48 9.56
N ARG A 157 -6.11 14.18 10.21
CA ARG A 157 -4.86 13.75 9.56
C ARG A 157 -4.84 12.22 9.47
N TYR A 158 -4.52 11.70 8.29
CA TYR A 158 -4.46 10.25 8.03
C TYR A 158 -3.08 9.86 7.48
N PRO A 159 -2.35 8.94 8.14
CA PRO A 159 -1.07 8.47 7.64
C PRO A 159 -1.27 7.58 6.40
N LEU A 160 -0.46 7.79 5.38
CA LEU A 160 -0.42 6.95 4.19
C LEU A 160 0.64 5.85 4.37
N LYS A 161 0.21 4.60 4.53
CA LYS A 161 1.12 3.44 4.64
C LYS A 161 1.44 2.80 3.29
N SER A 162 0.67 3.13 2.28
CA SER A 162 0.80 2.62 0.91
C SER A 162 0.22 3.62 -0.08
N LYS A 163 0.32 3.32 -1.38
CA LYS A 163 -0.41 4.06 -2.40
C LYS A 163 -1.89 4.06 -2.07
N THR A 164 -2.43 5.23 -1.80
CA THR A 164 -3.80 5.43 -1.35
C THR A 164 -4.53 6.33 -2.32
N THR A 165 -5.72 5.92 -2.74
CA THR A 165 -6.57 6.68 -3.65
C THR A 165 -7.57 7.55 -2.89
N LEU A 166 -8.20 8.50 -3.58
CA LEU A 166 -9.24 9.36 -3.00
C LEU A 166 -10.36 8.56 -2.34
N LEU A 167 -10.85 7.50 -2.99
CA LEU A 167 -11.92 6.67 -2.44
C LEU A 167 -11.49 5.97 -1.14
N GLN A 168 -10.25 5.48 -1.09
CA GLN A 168 -9.70 4.87 0.12
C GLN A 168 -9.55 5.89 1.25
N ALA A 169 -9.14 7.13 0.94
CA ALA A 169 -9.02 8.20 1.93
C ALA A 169 -10.39 8.57 2.54
N ILE A 170 -11.44 8.66 1.71
CA ILE A 170 -12.81 8.88 2.19
C ILE A 170 -13.25 7.71 3.09
N THR A 171 -12.90 6.48 2.72
CA THR A 171 -13.19 5.30 3.54
C THR A 171 -12.46 5.36 4.91
N LEU A 172 -11.19 5.76 4.93
CA LEU A 172 -10.44 5.98 6.18
C LEU A 172 -11.11 7.05 7.06
N ALA A 173 -11.68 8.10 6.45
CA ALA A 173 -12.45 9.14 7.13
C ALA A 173 -13.87 8.67 7.56
N SER A 174 -14.17 7.37 7.46
CA SER A 174 -15.47 6.75 7.78
C SER A 174 -16.62 7.20 6.87
N GLY A 175 -16.31 7.64 5.66
CA GLY A 175 -17.29 8.03 4.64
C GLY A 175 -17.68 9.50 4.67
N LEU A 176 -18.59 9.84 3.76
CA LEU A 176 -19.16 11.18 3.60
C LEU A 176 -20.39 11.35 4.50
N THR A 177 -20.64 12.56 5.01
CA THR A 177 -21.89 12.86 5.73
C THR A 177 -23.08 12.94 4.78
N SER A 178 -24.31 12.96 5.32
CA SER A 178 -25.53 13.08 4.53
C SER A 178 -25.68 14.44 3.83
N VAL A 179 -24.98 15.47 4.30
CA VAL A 179 -25.00 16.83 3.76
C VAL A 179 -23.77 17.14 2.88
N ALA A 180 -22.94 16.14 2.63
CA ALA A 180 -21.73 16.29 1.82
C ALA A 180 -22.07 16.49 0.33
N SER A 181 -21.43 17.46 -0.29
CA SER A 181 -21.49 17.66 -1.74
C SER A 181 -20.55 16.68 -2.45
N ARG A 182 -21.08 15.49 -2.79
CA ARG A 182 -20.32 14.34 -3.32
C ARG A 182 -19.59 14.65 -4.63
N ASN A 183 -20.12 15.57 -5.42
CA ASN A 183 -19.60 15.90 -6.76
C ASN A 183 -18.70 17.13 -6.79
N LYS A 184 -18.38 17.70 -5.62
CA LYS A 184 -17.55 18.92 -5.51
C LYS A 184 -16.34 18.73 -4.59
N ILE A 185 -15.82 17.52 -4.52
CA ILE A 185 -14.62 17.24 -3.72
C ILE A 185 -13.42 17.93 -4.36
N VAL A 186 -12.59 18.56 -3.55
CA VAL A 186 -11.40 19.27 -4.00
C VAL A 186 -10.18 18.75 -3.26
N ILE A 187 -9.16 18.39 -4.01
CA ILE A 187 -7.85 18.01 -3.48
C ILE A 187 -6.90 19.19 -3.74
N PHE A 188 -6.35 19.73 -2.67
CA PHE A 188 -5.27 20.70 -2.73
C PHE A 188 -3.95 19.99 -2.60
N ARG A 189 -3.13 20.05 -3.62
CA ARG A 189 -1.79 19.49 -3.65
C ARG A 189 -0.78 20.63 -3.65
N PHE A 190 0.00 20.71 -2.59
CA PHE A 190 1.08 21.68 -2.51
C PHE A 190 2.29 21.12 -3.28
N ALA A 191 2.76 21.87 -4.23
CA ALA A 191 4.00 21.54 -4.90
C ALA A 191 5.19 21.91 -4.00
N LYS A 192 6.29 21.19 -4.18
CA LYS A 192 7.54 21.54 -3.50
C LYS A 192 8.12 22.81 -4.16
N ASP A 193 8.66 23.70 -3.33
CA ASP A 193 9.56 24.79 -3.73
C ASP A 193 9.05 25.70 -4.87
N GLY A 194 7.98 26.46 -4.59
CA GLY A 194 7.61 27.61 -5.44
C GLY A 194 6.69 27.30 -6.62
N GLU A 195 6.29 26.06 -6.83
CA GLU A 195 5.24 25.76 -7.81
C GLU A 195 3.85 26.16 -7.29
N PRO A 196 2.92 26.53 -8.18
CA PRO A 196 1.58 26.93 -7.77
C PRO A 196 0.81 25.75 -7.13
N LEU A 197 -0.03 26.09 -6.17
CA LEU A 197 -0.99 25.16 -5.55
C LEU A 197 -1.86 24.51 -6.63
N MET A 198 -1.77 23.19 -6.76
CA MET A 198 -2.60 22.44 -7.69
C MET A 198 -3.95 22.11 -7.04
N LYS A 199 -5.03 22.57 -7.67
CA LYS A 199 -6.41 22.29 -7.26
C LYS A 199 -7.03 21.25 -8.18
N ILE A 200 -7.26 20.04 -7.68
CA ILE A 200 -7.81 18.93 -8.43
C ILE A 200 -9.26 18.73 -7.97
N LYS A 201 -10.20 18.77 -8.90
CA LYS A 201 -11.61 18.50 -8.62
C LYS A 201 -11.90 17.02 -8.86
N ALA A 202 -12.69 16.42 -7.99
CA ALA A 202 -13.12 15.04 -8.10
C ALA A 202 -14.61 14.91 -7.74
N SER A 203 -15.28 13.97 -8.40
CA SER A 203 -16.67 13.62 -8.14
C SER A 203 -16.75 12.19 -7.62
N TYR A 204 -17.28 12.02 -6.42
CA TYR A 204 -17.47 10.69 -5.82
C TYR A 204 -18.44 9.84 -6.65
N ASP A 205 -19.54 10.43 -7.12
CA ASP A 205 -20.55 9.70 -7.88
C ASP A 205 -20.01 9.26 -9.25
N ASP A 206 -19.14 10.06 -9.88
CA ASP A 206 -18.50 9.65 -11.14
C ASP A 206 -17.54 8.48 -10.94
N ILE A 207 -16.80 8.47 -9.82
CA ILE A 207 -15.87 7.37 -9.49
C ILE A 207 -16.64 6.08 -9.22
N VAL A 208 -17.75 6.15 -8.48
CA VAL A 208 -18.48 4.96 -7.99
C VAL A 208 -19.54 4.46 -8.96
N LEU A 209 -20.25 5.38 -9.64
CA LEU A 209 -21.44 5.05 -10.42
C LEU A 209 -21.24 5.08 -11.95
N ARG A 210 -20.19 5.76 -12.45
CA ARG A 210 -20.01 6.04 -13.89
C ARG A 210 -18.70 5.55 -14.48
N ASP A 211 -18.06 4.55 -13.86
CA ASP A 211 -16.74 4.03 -14.27
C ASP A 211 -15.64 5.11 -14.42
N GLY A 212 -15.79 6.21 -13.68
CA GLY A 212 -14.83 7.31 -13.63
C GLY A 212 -13.54 6.95 -12.92
N THR A 213 -12.96 5.77 -13.22
CA THR A 213 -11.73 5.26 -12.60
C THR A 213 -10.58 6.23 -12.73
N GLY A 214 -10.56 7.04 -13.81
CA GLY A 214 -9.57 8.12 -14.01
C GLY A 214 -9.65 9.27 -13.00
N GLN A 215 -10.79 9.43 -12.30
CA GLN A 215 -10.96 10.42 -11.24
C GLN A 215 -10.60 9.88 -9.84
N ASN A 216 -10.37 8.57 -9.70
CA ASN A 216 -9.90 7.98 -8.46
C ASN A 216 -8.38 8.21 -8.30
N ILE A 217 -8.04 9.45 -8.02
CA ILE A 217 -6.69 9.98 -8.02
C ILE A 217 -5.86 9.35 -6.91
N GLU A 218 -4.63 8.95 -7.22
CA GLU A 218 -3.63 8.56 -6.23
C GLU A 218 -3.17 9.81 -5.46
N LEU A 219 -3.31 9.75 -4.14
CA LEU A 219 -2.97 10.83 -3.23
C LEU A 219 -1.46 10.85 -2.97
N LYS A 220 -0.93 12.06 -2.79
CA LYS A 220 0.46 12.28 -2.40
C LYS A 220 0.56 12.80 -0.96
N PRO A 221 1.69 12.58 -0.30
CA PRO A 221 1.94 13.18 1.02
C PRO A 221 1.73 14.69 1.00
N GLY A 222 1.01 15.20 2.01
CA GLY A 222 0.67 16.62 2.10
C GLY A 222 -0.62 17.03 1.37
N ASP A 223 -1.27 16.13 0.63
CA ASP A 223 -2.55 16.45 0.00
C ASP A 223 -3.61 16.78 1.05
N THR A 224 -4.39 17.83 0.78
CA THR A 224 -5.54 18.21 1.60
C THR A 224 -6.82 18.01 0.82
N ILE A 225 -7.67 17.12 1.29
CA ILE A 225 -8.98 16.80 0.71
C ILE A 225 -10.03 17.65 1.42
N VAL A 226 -10.76 18.43 0.66
CA VAL A 226 -11.86 19.24 1.18
C VAL A 226 -13.16 18.75 0.57
N VAL A 227 -14.10 18.33 1.44
CA VAL A 227 -15.45 17.93 1.06
C VAL A 227 -16.41 19.05 1.49
N PRO A 228 -16.94 19.85 0.57
CA PRO A 228 -17.87 20.93 0.93
C PRO A 228 -19.26 20.37 1.27
N SER A 229 -20.05 21.14 2.00
CA SER A 229 -21.48 20.86 2.19
C SER A 229 -22.28 21.24 0.95
N GLU A 230 -23.45 20.64 0.76
CA GLU A 230 -24.38 21.03 -0.33
C GLU A 230 -24.89 22.46 -0.16
N SER A 231 -24.99 22.92 1.08
CA SER A 231 -25.46 24.27 1.43
C SER A 231 -24.40 25.35 1.19
N MET A 232 -23.16 24.97 0.87
CA MET A 232 -22.11 25.94 0.59
C MET A 232 -22.33 26.54 -0.81
N VAL A 233 -23.14 27.59 -0.82
CA VAL A 233 -23.30 28.43 -2.04
C VAL A 233 -21.93 29.02 -2.35
N VAL A 234 -21.35 28.55 -3.44
CA VAL A 234 -20.15 29.18 -4.00
C VAL A 234 -20.63 30.54 -4.46
N ILE A 235 -20.31 31.59 -3.70
CA ILE A 235 -20.46 32.98 -4.15
C ILE A 235 -19.52 33.08 -5.35
N PRO A 236 -20.04 33.27 -6.59
CA PRO A 236 -19.18 33.52 -7.74
C PRO A 236 -18.38 34.76 -7.41
N GLY A 237 -17.05 34.66 -7.51
CA GLY A 237 -16.14 35.71 -7.10
C GLY A 237 -16.48 37.06 -7.72
N GLN A 238 -16.43 38.08 -6.90
CA GLN A 238 -16.25 39.47 -7.33
C GLN A 238 -14.85 39.64 -7.89
#